data_a1b004f96ef62f4b03bb19ebe1233357
#
_entry.id   a1b004f96ef62f4b03bb19ebe1233357
#
_cell.length_a   1.000
_cell.length_b   1.000
_cell.length_c   1.000
_cell.angle_alpha   90.00
_cell.angle_beta   90.00
_cell.angle_gamma   90.00
#
_symmetry.space_group_name_H-M   'P 1'
#
loop_
_entity.id
_entity.type
_entity.pdbx_description
1 polymer ?
#
loop_
_entity_poly.entity_id
_entity_poly.type
_entity_poly.pdbx_seq_one_letter_code
_entity_poly.pdbx_strand_id
1 'polypeptide(L)'
;DHGWHLGDHGLWCKHTNYEQATRVPLIIAHPGAKTQKTKMPAELTDLFPTLCDLAGIQIPNKLDGISLAPTIHNQNKRPREFALSQFPAGKKMGYALRSDRYRYVAWFGTGGGGSQLGDQIVAKELYDYATDPLEQKNLVNDPKYKTVVAELSSKLYNSIHSF
;
A
#
# COMPACT_ATOMS: atom_id res chain seq x y z
N ASP A 1 -2.94 -6.38 -12.84
CA ASP A 1 -1.87 -5.51 -12.34
C ASP A 1 -2.38 -4.24 -11.65
N HIS A 2 -3.60 -3.81 -11.95
CA HIS A 2 -4.30 -2.69 -11.31
C HIS A 2 -5.81 -2.90 -11.32
N GLY A 3 -6.51 -2.15 -10.46
CA GLY A 3 -7.96 -2.05 -10.48
C GLY A 3 -8.47 -0.94 -11.39
N TRP A 4 -9.75 -0.53 -11.21
CA TRP A 4 -10.40 0.45 -12.07
C TRP A 4 -11.56 1.15 -11.36
N HIS A 5 -11.65 2.48 -11.47
CA HIS A 5 -12.80 3.26 -11.06
C HIS A 5 -13.89 3.24 -12.13
N LEU A 6 -15.13 3.02 -11.70
CA LEU A 6 -16.32 3.05 -12.53
C LEU A 6 -17.35 4.10 -12.07
N GLY A 7 -16.85 5.24 -11.59
CA GLY A 7 -17.63 6.32 -11.01
C GLY A 7 -17.42 6.51 -9.50
N ASP A 8 -16.71 5.59 -8.84
CA ASP A 8 -16.35 5.71 -7.43
C ASP A 8 -15.56 7.00 -7.19
N HIS A 9 -15.87 7.74 -6.12
CA HIS A 9 -15.29 9.06 -5.83
C HIS A 9 -15.46 10.09 -6.97
N GLY A 10 -16.41 9.88 -7.90
CA GLY A 10 -16.56 10.69 -9.11
C GLY A 10 -15.42 10.48 -10.12
N LEU A 11 -14.65 9.41 -9.99
CA LEU A 11 -13.46 9.13 -10.80
C LEU A 11 -13.70 7.98 -11.79
N TRP A 12 -12.94 8.01 -12.87
CA TRP A 12 -12.85 6.96 -13.89
C TRP A 12 -11.39 6.56 -14.09
N CYS A 13 -11.17 5.37 -14.67
CA CYS A 13 -9.84 4.83 -14.90
C CYS A 13 -9.10 4.40 -13.63
N LYS A 14 -7.75 4.46 -13.61
CA LYS A 14 -6.95 3.77 -12.59
C LYS A 14 -5.98 4.65 -11.81
N HIS A 15 -5.85 5.90 -12.19
CA HIS A 15 -4.78 6.76 -11.66
C HIS A 15 -5.18 7.40 -10.32
N THR A 16 -5.11 6.64 -9.24
CA THR A 16 -5.34 7.09 -7.86
C THR A 16 -4.59 6.22 -6.86
N ASN A 17 -4.60 6.61 -5.58
CA ASN A 17 -4.15 5.80 -4.45
C ASN A 17 -5.30 5.03 -3.76
N TYR A 18 -6.54 5.10 -4.27
CA TYR A 18 -7.68 4.42 -3.67
C TYR A 18 -7.67 2.90 -3.90
N GLU A 19 -8.40 2.19 -3.07
CA GLU A 19 -8.51 0.71 -3.10
C GLU A 19 -8.95 0.19 -4.47
N GLN A 20 -9.89 0.90 -5.15
CA GLN A 20 -10.39 0.54 -6.47
C GLN A 20 -9.28 0.50 -7.53
N ALA A 21 -8.25 1.32 -7.39
CA ALA A 21 -7.13 1.34 -8.31
C ALA A 21 -5.98 0.41 -7.90
N THR A 22 -5.73 0.29 -6.59
CA THR A 22 -4.50 -0.36 -6.08
C THR A 22 -4.71 -1.81 -5.68
N ARG A 23 -5.96 -2.22 -5.37
CA ARG A 23 -6.24 -3.60 -4.98
C ARG A 23 -6.50 -4.49 -6.18
N VAL A 24 -5.77 -5.59 -6.26
CA VAL A 24 -5.95 -6.65 -7.26
C VAL A 24 -5.97 -8.02 -6.59
N PRO A 25 -6.65 -9.02 -7.19
CA PRO A 25 -6.54 -10.40 -6.73
C PRO A 25 -5.10 -10.91 -6.84
N LEU A 26 -4.60 -11.53 -5.77
CA LEU A 26 -3.36 -12.29 -5.79
C LEU A 26 -3.66 -13.73 -5.36
N ILE A 27 -3.44 -14.68 -6.26
CA ILE A 27 -3.65 -16.11 -6.02
C ILE A 27 -2.35 -16.82 -6.33
N ILE A 28 -1.81 -17.55 -5.35
CA ILE A 28 -0.58 -18.33 -5.48
C ILE A 28 -0.92 -19.80 -5.20
N ALA A 29 -0.66 -20.66 -6.17
CA ALA A 29 -0.74 -22.11 -6.02
C ALA A 29 0.66 -22.69 -5.93
N HIS A 30 0.94 -23.46 -4.88
CA HIS A 30 2.24 -24.10 -4.66
C HIS A 30 2.02 -25.53 -4.16
N PRO A 31 2.77 -26.54 -4.67
CA PRO A 31 2.68 -27.92 -4.17
C PRO A 31 2.94 -27.98 -2.66
N GLY A 32 2.04 -28.66 -1.94
CA GLY A 32 2.12 -28.80 -0.48
C GLY A 32 1.56 -27.61 0.32
N ALA A 33 1.19 -26.50 -0.31
CA ALA A 33 0.52 -25.41 0.37
C ALA A 33 -0.94 -25.78 0.69
N LYS A 34 -1.39 -25.38 1.89
CA LYS A 34 -2.80 -25.51 2.27
C LYS A 34 -3.62 -24.37 1.67
N THR A 35 -4.88 -24.65 1.30
CA THR A 35 -5.82 -23.61 0.90
C THR A 35 -6.09 -22.68 2.09
N GLN A 36 -5.79 -21.41 1.91
CA GLN A 36 -5.92 -20.38 2.94
C GLN A 36 -6.17 -19.00 2.33
N LYS A 37 -6.61 -18.05 3.15
CA LYS A 37 -6.77 -16.64 2.79
C LYS A 37 -6.08 -15.77 3.83
N THR A 38 -5.49 -14.68 3.40
CA THR A 38 -4.89 -13.68 4.29
C THR A 38 -5.37 -12.28 3.91
N LYS A 39 -5.43 -11.37 4.91
CA LYS A 39 -5.63 -9.93 4.70
C LYS A 39 -4.30 -9.16 4.74
N MET A 40 -3.18 -9.86 4.83
CA MET A 40 -1.87 -9.23 4.82
C MET A 40 -1.70 -8.43 3.53
N PRO A 41 -1.28 -7.16 3.61
CA PRO A 41 -0.92 -6.39 2.42
C PRO A 41 0.18 -7.08 1.62
N ALA A 42 0.17 -6.90 0.31
CA ALA A 42 1.19 -7.37 -0.60
C ALA A 42 1.41 -6.33 -1.70
N GLU A 43 2.59 -6.31 -2.26
CA GLU A 43 2.95 -5.46 -3.39
C GLU A 43 3.32 -6.31 -4.61
N LEU A 44 3.20 -5.78 -5.81
CA LEU A 44 3.64 -6.49 -7.03
C LEU A 44 5.15 -6.76 -7.03
N THR A 45 5.92 -5.92 -6.36
CA THR A 45 7.37 -6.10 -6.14
C THR A 45 7.69 -7.36 -5.34
N ASP A 46 6.76 -7.86 -4.53
CA ASP A 46 6.93 -9.08 -3.72
C ASP A 46 6.86 -10.36 -4.56
N LEU A 47 6.32 -10.30 -5.77
CA LEU A 47 6.13 -11.50 -6.60
C LEU A 47 7.46 -12.15 -6.96
N PHE A 48 8.43 -11.37 -7.40
CA PHE A 48 9.72 -11.89 -7.83
C PHE A 48 10.47 -12.62 -6.70
N PRO A 49 10.72 -12.00 -5.52
CA PRO A 49 11.38 -12.72 -4.42
C PRO A 49 10.56 -13.91 -3.91
N THR A 50 9.22 -13.85 -3.96
CA THR A 50 8.35 -14.97 -3.60
C THR A 50 8.52 -16.15 -4.55
N LEU A 51 8.59 -15.91 -5.85
CA LEU A 51 8.81 -16.97 -6.85
C LEU A 51 10.18 -17.60 -6.70
N CYS A 52 11.23 -16.80 -6.46
CA CYS A 52 12.58 -17.32 -6.18
C CYS A 52 12.56 -18.25 -4.96
N ASP A 53 11.96 -17.81 -3.85
CA ASP A 53 11.88 -18.56 -2.60
C ASP A 53 11.13 -19.88 -2.77
N LEU A 54 9.96 -19.84 -3.41
CA LEU A 54 9.17 -21.05 -3.68
C LEU A 54 9.83 -22.02 -4.64
N ALA A 55 10.70 -21.54 -5.52
CA ALA A 55 11.47 -22.35 -6.46
C ALA A 55 12.81 -22.85 -5.87
N GLY A 56 13.16 -22.48 -4.63
CA GLY A 56 14.44 -22.80 -4.02
C GLY A 56 15.63 -22.09 -4.68
N ILE A 57 15.38 -20.96 -5.35
CA ILE A 57 16.40 -20.13 -6.00
C ILE A 57 16.82 -19.03 -5.03
N GLN A 58 18.10 -18.75 -4.95
CA GLN A 58 18.64 -17.68 -4.12
C GLN A 58 18.00 -16.33 -4.52
N ILE A 59 17.39 -15.65 -3.56
CA ILE A 59 16.84 -14.32 -3.77
C ILE A 59 17.99 -13.33 -3.96
N PRO A 60 17.99 -12.53 -5.04
CA PRO A 60 19.01 -11.50 -5.24
C PRO A 60 19.02 -10.47 -4.11
N ASN A 61 20.19 -9.91 -3.82
CA ASN A 61 20.32 -8.81 -2.87
C ASN A 61 19.71 -7.51 -3.42
N LYS A 62 19.28 -6.63 -2.54
CA LYS A 62 18.78 -5.27 -2.86
C LYS A 62 17.50 -5.27 -3.72
N LEU A 63 16.51 -6.03 -3.32
CA LEU A 63 15.14 -5.94 -3.86
C LEU A 63 14.27 -5.06 -2.98
N ASP A 64 13.36 -4.30 -3.60
CA ASP A 64 12.34 -3.52 -2.87
C ASP A 64 11.23 -4.42 -2.32
N GLY A 65 10.97 -5.54 -2.99
CA GLY A 65 10.00 -6.55 -2.57
C GLY A 65 10.57 -7.56 -1.59
N ILE A 66 9.67 -8.22 -0.87
CA ILE A 66 10.00 -9.28 0.10
C ILE A 66 9.27 -10.57 -0.27
N SER A 67 9.82 -11.74 0.14
CA SER A 67 9.15 -13.01 -0.09
C SER A 67 7.89 -13.15 0.77
N LEU A 68 6.77 -13.54 0.14
CA LEU A 68 5.52 -13.91 0.80
C LEU A 68 5.44 -15.43 1.09
N ALA A 69 6.44 -16.22 0.75
CA ALA A 69 6.47 -17.67 0.98
C ALA A 69 6.21 -18.04 2.46
N PRO A 70 6.72 -17.32 3.46
CA PRO A 70 6.38 -17.60 4.86
C PRO A 70 4.87 -17.60 5.13
N THR A 71 4.11 -16.69 4.50
CA THR A 71 2.64 -16.62 4.64
C THR A 71 1.95 -17.75 3.89
N ILE A 72 2.49 -18.17 2.74
CA ILE A 72 1.94 -19.28 1.94
C ILE A 72 2.02 -20.59 2.73
N HIS A 73 3.09 -20.80 3.48
CA HIS A 73 3.26 -21.98 4.34
C HIS A 73 2.51 -21.86 5.67
N ASN A 74 2.36 -20.65 6.20
CA ASN A 74 1.67 -20.38 7.45
C ASN A 74 1.02 -18.97 7.43
N GLN A 75 -0.30 -18.91 7.33
CA GLN A 75 -1.06 -17.65 7.26
C GLN A 75 -0.84 -16.68 8.44
N ASN A 76 -0.33 -17.18 9.58
CA ASN A 76 -0.01 -16.35 10.75
C ASN A 76 1.35 -15.65 10.62
N LYS A 77 2.17 -16.05 9.65
CA LYS A 77 3.40 -15.33 9.30
C LYS A 77 3.04 -14.12 8.42
N ARG A 78 3.43 -12.95 8.88
CA ARG A 78 3.11 -11.67 8.23
C ARG A 78 4.39 -10.89 7.97
N PRO A 79 5.16 -11.24 6.94
CA PRO A 79 6.42 -10.56 6.62
C PRO A 79 6.21 -9.10 6.22
N ARG A 80 5.02 -8.73 5.75
CA ARG A 80 4.68 -7.37 5.34
C ARG A 80 3.58 -6.79 6.24
N GLU A 81 3.82 -5.62 6.79
CA GLU A 81 2.87 -4.90 7.64
C GLU A 81 1.96 -3.97 6.83
N PHE A 82 2.51 -3.36 5.77
CA PHE A 82 1.78 -2.43 4.90
C PHE A 82 2.31 -2.49 3.47
N ALA A 83 1.49 -2.08 2.51
CA ALA A 83 1.87 -1.84 1.12
C ALA A 83 1.91 -0.34 0.85
N LEU A 84 2.86 0.07 0.00
CA LEU A 84 3.04 1.46 -0.42
C LEU A 84 2.56 1.64 -1.85
N SER A 85 1.97 2.78 -2.12
CA SER A 85 1.69 3.25 -3.48
C SER A 85 1.95 4.74 -3.58
N GLN A 86 2.22 5.20 -4.80
CA GLN A 86 2.37 6.62 -5.07
C GLN A 86 1.57 7.01 -6.31
N PHE A 87 1.06 8.24 -6.30
CA PHE A 87 0.32 8.79 -7.43
C PHE A 87 0.52 10.31 -7.53
N PRO A 88 0.93 10.82 -8.69
CA PRO A 88 1.01 12.27 -8.93
C PRO A 88 -0.36 12.84 -9.28
N ALA A 89 -0.77 13.92 -8.61
CA ALA A 89 -2.00 14.66 -8.89
C ALA A 89 -1.69 16.16 -9.08
N GLY A 90 -1.56 16.59 -10.31
CA GLY A 90 -1.18 17.96 -10.65
C GLY A 90 0.21 18.31 -10.10
N LYS A 91 0.28 19.32 -9.21
CA LYS A 91 1.54 19.74 -8.55
C LYS A 91 1.74 19.07 -7.18
N LYS A 92 1.24 17.86 -6.99
CA LYS A 92 1.35 17.12 -5.74
C LYS A 92 1.75 15.68 -6.02
N MET A 93 2.47 15.08 -5.09
CA MET A 93 2.75 13.65 -5.06
C MET A 93 2.08 13.05 -3.83
N GLY A 94 1.16 12.12 -4.03
CA GLY A 94 0.51 11.38 -2.96
C GLY A 94 1.22 10.06 -2.70
N TYR A 95 1.65 9.83 -1.46
CA TYR A 95 2.13 8.55 -1.00
C TYR A 95 1.10 7.94 -0.07
N ALA A 96 0.72 6.70 -0.33
CA ALA A 96 -0.25 5.97 0.46
C ALA A 96 0.39 4.76 1.12
N LEU A 97 0.08 4.57 2.39
CA LEU A 97 0.39 3.39 3.19
C LEU A 97 -0.91 2.63 3.45
N ARG A 98 -0.98 1.37 3.00
CA ARG A 98 -2.13 0.49 3.16
C ARG A 98 -1.78 -0.67 4.09
N SER A 99 -2.28 -0.61 5.33
CA SER A 99 -2.25 -1.75 6.27
C SER A 99 -3.49 -2.64 6.08
N ASP A 100 -3.68 -3.70 6.86
CA ASP A 100 -4.90 -4.53 6.75
C ASP A 100 -6.18 -3.80 7.20
N ARG A 101 -6.07 -2.72 7.98
CA ARG A 101 -7.22 -1.95 8.46
C ARG A 101 -7.29 -0.53 7.93
N TYR A 102 -6.15 0.13 7.74
CA TYR A 102 -6.13 1.56 7.44
C TYR A 102 -5.45 1.84 6.11
N ARG A 103 -5.90 2.93 5.46
CA ARG A 103 -5.13 3.63 4.44
C ARG A 103 -4.84 5.03 4.94
N TYR A 104 -3.58 5.40 4.96
CA TYR A 104 -3.13 6.75 5.22
C TYR A 104 -2.44 7.30 3.96
N VAL A 105 -2.79 8.52 3.57
CA VAL A 105 -2.19 9.22 2.42
C VAL A 105 -1.61 10.54 2.88
N ALA A 106 -0.39 10.83 2.49
CA ALA A 106 0.21 12.16 2.60
C ALA A 106 0.49 12.71 1.21
N TRP A 107 0.02 13.91 0.96
CA TRP A 107 0.24 14.65 -0.27
C TRP A 107 1.33 15.68 -0.06
N PHE A 108 2.41 15.55 -0.81
CA PHE A 108 3.53 16.46 -0.80
C PHE A 108 3.43 17.42 -1.97
N GLY A 109 3.66 18.71 -1.73
CA GLY A 109 3.80 19.70 -2.81
C GLY A 109 5.05 19.38 -3.63
N THR A 110 4.97 19.44 -4.96
CA THR A 110 6.15 19.33 -5.81
C THR A 110 6.78 20.71 -5.97
N GLY A 111 8.05 20.85 -5.61
CA GLY A 111 8.83 22.03 -5.97
C GLY A 111 8.94 22.12 -7.49
N GLY A 112 8.56 23.22 -8.08
CA GLY A 112 8.49 23.66 -9.50
C GLY A 112 8.96 22.83 -10.69
N GLY A 113 9.29 21.55 -10.54
CA GLY A 113 9.82 20.66 -11.58
C GLY A 113 9.25 19.24 -11.65
N GLY A 114 8.12 18.96 -11.01
CA GLY A 114 7.30 17.75 -11.27
C GLY A 114 7.80 16.41 -10.71
N SER A 115 9.08 16.24 -10.41
CA SER A 115 9.65 14.96 -9.96
C SER A 115 10.39 15.00 -8.61
N GLN A 116 10.64 16.18 -8.06
CA GLN A 116 11.23 16.29 -6.72
C GLN A 116 10.14 16.35 -5.66
N LEU A 117 10.22 15.46 -4.67
CA LEU A 117 9.44 15.53 -3.46
C LEU A 117 9.69 16.89 -2.80
N GLY A 118 8.62 17.69 -2.66
CA GLY A 118 8.68 18.84 -1.77
C GLY A 118 8.58 18.35 -0.32
N ASP A 119 9.28 18.99 0.61
CA ASP A 119 9.24 18.61 2.03
C ASP A 119 7.92 18.95 2.73
N GLN A 120 7.03 19.70 2.07
CA GLN A 120 5.80 20.19 2.67
C GLN A 120 4.62 19.26 2.38
N ILE A 121 4.04 18.68 3.42
CA ILE A 121 2.75 17.99 3.34
C ILE A 121 1.64 19.05 3.21
N VAL A 122 0.91 19.00 2.10
CA VAL A 122 -0.16 19.95 1.75
C VAL A 122 -1.56 19.39 2.01
N ALA A 123 -1.71 18.07 2.10
CA ALA A 123 -2.96 17.41 2.48
C ALA A 123 -2.70 16.02 3.05
N LYS A 124 -3.65 15.51 3.82
CA LYS A 124 -3.61 14.16 4.41
C LYS A 124 -4.98 13.50 4.33
N GLU A 125 -4.97 12.17 4.24
CA GLU A 125 -6.19 11.37 4.28
C GLU A 125 -5.98 10.16 5.18
N LEU A 126 -7.05 9.73 5.87
CA LEU A 126 -7.12 8.49 6.61
C LEU A 126 -8.47 7.82 6.37
N TYR A 127 -8.44 6.53 6.05
CA TYR A 127 -9.63 5.68 5.90
C TYR A 127 -9.50 4.45 6.77
N ASP A 128 -10.61 4.03 7.41
CA ASP A 128 -10.71 2.84 8.27
C ASP A 128 -11.62 1.80 7.62
N TYR A 129 -11.05 0.77 7.04
CA TYR A 129 -11.79 -0.30 6.35
C TYR A 129 -12.66 -1.18 7.26
N ALA A 130 -12.52 -1.04 8.58
CA ALA A 130 -13.44 -1.69 9.51
C ALA A 130 -14.82 -1.04 9.52
N THR A 131 -14.92 0.25 9.17
CA THR A 131 -16.14 1.04 9.19
C THR A 131 -16.52 1.64 7.84
N ASP A 132 -15.53 1.83 6.96
CA ASP A 132 -15.69 2.47 5.65
C ASP A 132 -14.88 1.74 4.57
N PRO A 133 -15.37 0.60 4.07
CA PRO A 133 -14.66 -0.19 3.06
C PRO A 133 -14.58 0.49 1.68
N LEU A 134 -15.33 1.57 1.47
CA LEU A 134 -15.37 2.32 0.21
C LEU A 134 -14.64 3.68 0.27
N GLU A 135 -13.94 3.96 1.36
CA GLU A 135 -13.12 5.17 1.52
C GLU A 135 -13.90 6.49 1.33
N GLN A 136 -15.15 6.52 1.79
CA GLN A 136 -16.05 7.66 1.55
C GLN A 136 -15.81 8.82 2.53
N LYS A 137 -15.24 8.54 3.71
CA LYS A 137 -15.06 9.52 4.78
C LYS A 137 -13.60 9.64 5.19
N ASN A 138 -13.00 10.80 4.90
CA ASN A 138 -11.67 11.11 5.40
C ASN A 138 -11.69 11.38 6.91
N LEU A 139 -11.00 10.55 7.69
CA LEU A 139 -10.97 10.56 9.16
C LEU A 139 -9.73 11.27 9.73
N VAL A 140 -8.88 11.85 8.89
CA VAL A 140 -7.57 12.40 9.30
C VAL A 140 -7.66 13.48 10.37
N ASN A 141 -8.77 14.23 10.43
CA ASN A 141 -9.02 15.30 11.39
C ASN A 141 -9.92 14.85 12.57
N ASP A 142 -10.37 13.59 12.61
CA ASP A 142 -11.17 13.11 13.73
C ASP A 142 -10.25 12.84 14.94
N PRO A 143 -10.52 13.49 16.10
CA PRO A 143 -9.68 13.32 17.30
C PRO A 143 -9.49 11.86 17.76
N LYS A 144 -10.46 11.00 17.48
CA LYS A 144 -10.39 9.57 17.82
C LYS A 144 -9.26 8.83 17.12
N TYR A 145 -8.83 9.33 15.96
CA TYR A 145 -7.78 8.70 15.15
C TYR A 145 -6.43 9.40 15.26
N LYS A 146 -6.28 10.40 16.14
CA LYS A 146 -5.04 11.19 16.28
C LYS A 146 -3.79 10.32 16.45
N THR A 147 -3.87 9.30 17.31
CA THR A 147 -2.74 8.37 17.55
C THR A 147 -2.43 7.54 16.31
N VAL A 148 -3.47 7.03 15.63
CA VAL A 148 -3.32 6.25 14.38
C VAL A 148 -2.69 7.10 13.29
N VAL A 149 -3.15 8.34 13.12
CA VAL A 149 -2.56 9.30 12.15
C VAL A 149 -1.09 9.54 12.43
N ALA A 150 -0.71 9.75 13.69
CA ALA A 150 0.69 9.99 14.07
C ALA A 150 1.56 8.77 13.77
N GLU A 151 1.10 7.57 14.13
CA GLU A 151 1.81 6.32 13.87
C GLU A 151 2.02 6.07 12.37
N LEU A 152 0.93 6.13 11.58
CA LEU A 152 1.00 5.86 10.15
C LEU A 152 1.78 6.94 9.39
N SER A 153 1.70 8.20 9.84
CA SER A 153 2.51 9.29 9.28
C SER A 153 4.00 9.05 9.49
N SER A 154 4.41 8.61 10.70
CA SER A 154 5.81 8.27 10.99
C SER A 154 6.29 7.09 10.16
N LYS A 155 5.49 6.01 10.06
CA LYS A 155 5.82 4.84 9.23
C LYS A 155 5.97 5.22 7.75
N LEU A 156 5.04 6.00 7.21
CA LEU A 156 5.11 6.46 5.83
C LEU A 156 6.36 7.30 5.58
N TYR A 157 6.63 8.29 6.45
CA TYR A 157 7.80 9.14 6.34
C TYR A 157 9.10 8.33 6.30
N ASN A 158 9.27 7.40 7.24
CA ASN A 158 10.45 6.55 7.30
C ASN A 158 10.59 5.68 6.04
N SER A 159 9.48 5.18 5.50
CA SER A 159 9.50 4.32 4.31
C SER A 159 9.91 5.07 3.05
N ILE A 160 9.43 6.30 2.83
CA ILE A 160 9.75 7.07 1.62
C ILE A 160 11.14 7.73 1.65
N HIS A 161 11.80 7.79 2.81
CA HIS A 161 13.16 8.34 2.97
C HIS A 161 14.23 7.27 3.20
N SER A 162 13.86 5.98 3.17
CA SER A 162 14.78 4.85 3.29
C SER A 162 15.29 4.32 1.95
N PHE A 163 14.89 4.93 0.84
CA PHE A 163 15.32 4.60 -0.54
C PHE A 163 16.51 5.44 -0.99
#